data_6382338d071636fdcc5614922e63ba3f
#
_entry.id   6382338d071636fdcc5614922e63ba3f
#
_cell.length_a   1.000
_cell.length_b   1.000
_cell.length_c   1.000
_cell.angle_alpha   90.00
_cell.angle_beta   90.00
_cell.angle_gamma   90.00
#
_symmetry.space_group_name_H-M   'P 1'
#
loop_
_entity.id
_entity.type
_entity.pdbx_description
1 polymer ?
#
loop_
_entity_poly.entity_id
_entity_poly.type
_entity_poly.pdbx_seq_one_letter_code
_entity_poly.pdbx_strand_id
1 'polypeptide(L)'
;TTAGDSYSATLALVDEADLVPDLNRLLRRVKPSIDAGGRIMLVSRSDKANPESEFKRIYRAARADKTDWKAMFLPWSVRPGRTPEWYAAQCRDALANTGSLDDVHEQYPATDAEALAPRSLDKRLPASWLQACYREGVPLTLDDAPAIAELVVYEAPQPGRQYVIGCDPAEGLPGGDDTALVVLAKDTGEQVAECVGK
;
A
#
# COMPACT_ATOMS: atom_id res chain seq x y z
N THR A 1 -4.30 27.59 0.99
CA THR A 1 -5.73 27.74 0.63
C THR A 1 -6.53 27.92 1.89
N THR A 2 -7.25 29.04 2.00
CA THR A 2 -8.13 29.43 3.12
C THR A 2 -9.59 29.04 2.84
N ALA A 3 -9.82 28.03 2.02
CA ALA A 3 -11.16 27.57 1.70
C ALA A 3 -11.82 26.96 2.97
N GLY A 4 -12.97 27.46 3.35
CA GLY A 4 -13.79 26.94 4.45
C GLY A 4 -13.71 27.66 5.78
N ASP A 5 -12.80 28.61 5.96
CA ASP A 5 -12.54 29.24 7.28
C ASP A 5 -13.62 30.26 7.76
N SER A 6 -14.61 30.60 6.94
CA SER A 6 -15.54 31.70 7.26
C SER A 6 -17.03 31.39 7.03
N TYR A 7 -17.41 30.19 6.68
CA TYR A 7 -18.79 29.84 6.34
C TYR A 7 -19.29 28.62 7.08
N SER A 8 -20.54 28.66 7.58
CA SER A 8 -21.25 27.46 8.01
C SER A 8 -21.76 26.74 6.77
N ALA A 9 -21.37 25.46 6.60
CA ALA A 9 -21.76 24.65 5.46
C ALA A 9 -22.60 23.46 5.92
N THR A 10 -23.66 23.14 5.18
CA THR A 10 -24.42 21.89 5.36
C THR A 10 -23.74 20.69 4.73
N LEU A 11 -22.93 20.92 3.70
CA LEU A 11 -22.13 19.92 3.04
C LEU A 11 -20.79 20.52 2.57
N ALA A 12 -19.71 19.88 2.93
CA ALA A 12 -18.39 20.12 2.37
C ALA A 12 -18.03 18.93 1.47
N LEU A 13 -17.80 19.20 0.18
CA LEU A 13 -17.34 18.20 -0.79
C LEU A 13 -15.85 18.44 -1.06
N VAL A 14 -15.04 17.41 -0.88
CA VAL A 14 -13.63 17.37 -1.28
C VAL A 14 -13.53 16.44 -2.47
N ASP A 15 -13.33 17.01 -3.65
CA ASP A 15 -13.10 16.26 -4.87
C ASP A 15 -11.61 15.94 -5.01
N GLU A 16 -11.32 14.80 -5.65
CA GLU A 16 -9.96 14.25 -5.80
C GLU A 16 -9.19 14.16 -4.47
N ALA A 17 -9.88 13.73 -3.41
CA ALA A 17 -9.37 13.73 -2.04
C ALA A 17 -8.08 12.89 -1.86
N ASP A 18 -7.89 11.83 -2.67
CA ASP A 18 -6.68 11.00 -2.63
C ASP A 18 -5.44 11.71 -3.21
N LEU A 19 -5.66 12.77 -4.01
CA LEU A 19 -4.60 13.58 -4.61
C LEU A 19 -4.27 14.83 -3.78
N VAL A 20 -4.98 15.09 -2.68
CA VAL A 20 -4.72 16.21 -1.81
C VAL A 20 -3.47 15.94 -0.96
N PRO A 21 -2.38 16.72 -1.10
CA PRO A 21 -1.10 16.42 -0.45
C PRO A 21 -1.16 16.35 1.09
N ASP A 22 -2.03 17.17 1.71
CA ASP A 22 -2.24 17.19 3.17
C ASP A 22 -3.74 17.24 3.47
N LEU A 23 -4.39 16.10 3.22
CA LEU A 23 -5.83 15.94 3.46
C LEU A 23 -6.19 16.16 4.93
N ASN A 24 -5.35 15.69 5.86
CA ASN A 24 -5.56 15.89 7.29
C ASN A 24 -5.64 17.36 7.70
N ARG A 25 -4.77 18.18 7.13
CA ARG A 25 -4.77 19.62 7.38
C ARG A 25 -6.02 20.27 6.81
N LEU A 26 -6.44 19.85 5.60
CA LEU A 26 -7.68 20.33 4.99
C LEU A 26 -8.88 19.98 5.87
N LEU A 27 -9.01 18.73 6.30
CA LEU A 27 -10.12 18.27 7.15
C LEU A 27 -10.20 19.02 8.47
N ARG A 28 -9.06 19.26 9.14
CA ARG A 28 -9.03 20.08 10.36
C ARG A 28 -9.54 21.50 10.16
N ARG A 29 -9.31 22.10 8.97
CA ARG A 29 -9.80 23.46 8.65
C ARG A 29 -11.27 23.49 8.27
N VAL A 30 -11.75 22.44 7.58
CA VAL A 30 -13.15 22.34 7.16
C VAL A 30 -14.07 21.98 8.31
N LYS A 31 -13.58 21.21 9.29
CA LYS A 31 -14.39 20.71 10.41
C LYS A 31 -15.18 21.80 11.14
N PRO A 32 -14.63 22.97 11.53
CA PRO A 32 -15.41 24.02 12.18
C PRO A 32 -16.58 24.55 11.35
N SER A 33 -16.44 24.55 10.01
CA SER A 33 -17.49 25.02 9.10
C SER A 33 -18.72 24.12 9.04
N ILE A 34 -18.60 22.88 9.48
CA ILE A 34 -19.69 21.86 9.48
C ILE A 34 -20.17 21.48 10.87
N ASP A 35 -19.55 21.99 11.94
CA ASP A 35 -19.87 21.61 13.34
C ASP A 35 -21.33 21.91 13.73
N ALA A 36 -22.04 22.77 12.99
CA ALA A 36 -23.46 23.04 13.17
C ALA A 36 -24.40 21.93 12.62
N GLY A 37 -23.88 20.71 12.36
CA GLY A 37 -24.65 19.57 11.83
C GLY A 37 -24.46 19.34 10.33
N GLY A 38 -23.46 19.95 9.73
CA GLY A 38 -23.06 19.70 8.34
C GLY A 38 -22.38 18.32 8.16
N ARG A 39 -22.11 17.98 6.90
CA ARG A 39 -21.48 16.73 6.49
C ARG A 39 -20.26 16.99 5.63
N ILE A 40 -19.30 16.05 5.67
CA ILE A 40 -18.17 16.03 4.74
C ILE A 40 -18.34 14.82 3.81
N MET A 41 -18.11 15.03 2.52
CA MET A 41 -17.99 13.99 1.53
C MET A 41 -16.62 14.07 0.86
N LEU A 42 -15.88 12.99 0.87
CA LEU A 42 -14.61 12.83 0.17
C LEU A 42 -14.86 11.96 -1.05
N VAL A 43 -14.53 12.46 -2.23
CA VAL A 43 -14.66 11.73 -3.49
C VAL A 43 -13.29 11.71 -4.16
N SER A 44 -12.89 10.57 -4.68
CA SER A 44 -11.66 10.47 -5.45
C SER A 44 -11.62 9.20 -6.29
N ARG A 45 -10.87 9.23 -7.37
CA ARG A 45 -10.21 8.03 -7.88
C ARG A 45 -9.06 7.68 -6.95
N SER A 46 -8.56 6.44 -7.04
CA SER A 46 -7.40 6.02 -6.25
C SER A 46 -6.10 6.54 -6.89
N ASP A 47 -5.22 7.11 -6.08
CA ASP A 47 -3.82 7.36 -6.47
C ASP A 47 -2.97 6.13 -6.12
N LYS A 48 -2.73 5.26 -7.10
CA LYS A 48 -1.94 4.04 -6.90
C LYS A 48 -0.47 4.30 -6.58
N ALA A 49 0.04 5.49 -6.86
CA ALA A 49 1.41 5.88 -6.50
C ALA A 49 1.57 6.13 -4.99
N ASN A 50 0.45 6.39 -4.29
CA ASN A 50 0.46 6.62 -2.84
C ASN A 50 -0.47 5.60 -2.13
N PRO A 51 -0.01 4.36 -1.88
CA PRO A 51 -0.84 3.29 -1.33
C PRO A 51 -1.30 3.53 0.11
N GLU A 52 -0.59 4.37 0.87
CA GLU A 52 -0.87 4.69 2.27
C GLU A 52 -1.36 6.12 2.48
N SER A 53 -2.01 6.71 1.46
CA SER A 53 -2.59 8.04 1.56
C SER A 53 -3.63 8.13 2.69
N GLU A 54 -3.82 9.33 3.21
CA GLU A 54 -4.82 9.61 4.25
C GLU A 54 -6.24 9.24 3.81
N PHE A 55 -6.60 9.51 2.54
CA PHE A 55 -7.89 9.13 1.97
C PHE A 55 -8.11 7.61 2.06
N LYS A 56 -7.13 6.81 1.64
CA LYS A 56 -7.21 5.34 1.70
C LYS A 56 -7.26 4.83 3.14
N ARG A 57 -6.53 5.46 4.04
CA ARG A 57 -6.55 5.12 5.46
C ARG A 57 -7.94 5.36 6.06
N ILE A 58 -8.58 6.52 5.76
CA ILE A 58 -9.96 6.81 6.15
C ILE A 58 -10.92 5.78 5.54
N TYR A 59 -10.79 5.49 4.25
CA TYR A 59 -11.63 4.52 3.55
C TYR A 59 -11.54 3.12 4.17
N ARG A 60 -10.33 2.61 4.39
CA ARG A 60 -10.12 1.29 5.02
C ARG A 60 -10.69 1.23 6.44
N ALA A 61 -10.50 2.28 7.23
CA ALA A 61 -11.07 2.36 8.58
C ALA A 61 -12.61 2.38 8.56
N ALA A 62 -13.22 3.09 7.62
CA ALA A 62 -14.67 3.12 7.41
C ALA A 62 -15.22 1.76 6.96
N ARG A 63 -14.51 1.06 6.07
CA ARG A 63 -14.88 -0.31 5.63
C ARG A 63 -14.83 -1.33 6.77
N ALA A 64 -13.94 -1.10 7.74
CA ALA A 64 -13.79 -1.95 8.92
C ALA A 64 -14.68 -1.51 10.11
N ASP A 65 -15.61 -0.58 9.91
CA ASP A 65 -16.49 0.02 10.94
C ASP A 65 -15.71 0.56 12.17
N LYS A 66 -14.50 1.06 11.96
CA LYS A 66 -13.64 1.62 13.02
C LYS A 66 -13.82 3.14 13.20
N THR A 67 -14.67 3.78 12.41
CA THR A 67 -14.91 5.22 12.42
C THR A 67 -16.35 5.54 12.06
N ASP A 68 -16.78 6.79 12.30
CA ASP A 68 -18.12 7.28 11.90
C ASP A 68 -18.23 7.54 10.39
N TRP A 69 -17.15 7.47 9.65
CA TRP A 69 -17.18 7.57 8.21
C TRP A 69 -17.89 6.39 7.57
N LYS A 70 -18.61 6.67 6.47
CA LYS A 70 -19.23 5.63 5.65
C LYS A 70 -18.50 5.52 4.32
N ALA A 71 -18.00 4.32 4.03
CA ALA A 71 -17.32 4.05 2.78
C ALA A 71 -18.29 3.63 1.70
N MET A 72 -18.14 4.19 0.51
CA MET A 72 -18.86 3.81 -0.70
C MET A 72 -17.86 3.56 -1.82
N PHE A 73 -17.97 2.42 -2.48
CA PHE A 73 -17.20 2.12 -3.68
C PHE A 73 -18.14 2.09 -4.89
N LEU A 74 -17.74 2.74 -5.96
CA LEU A 74 -18.46 2.79 -7.23
C LEU A 74 -17.59 2.15 -8.32
N PRO A 75 -17.88 0.90 -8.73
CA PRO A 75 -17.12 0.24 -9.79
C PRO A 75 -17.37 0.89 -11.16
N TRP A 76 -16.50 0.61 -12.11
CA TRP A 76 -16.62 1.11 -13.49
C TRP A 76 -18.00 0.86 -14.12
N SER A 77 -18.65 -0.24 -13.74
CA SER A 77 -19.95 -0.69 -14.29
C SER A 77 -21.15 0.17 -13.84
N VAL A 78 -20.99 1.04 -12.85
CA VAL A 78 -22.05 1.94 -12.40
C VAL A 78 -22.35 3.01 -13.44
N ARG A 79 -21.35 3.35 -14.28
CA ARG A 79 -21.54 4.39 -15.32
C ARG A 79 -22.33 3.82 -16.49
N PRO A 80 -23.47 4.44 -16.86
CA PRO A 80 -24.24 4.04 -18.03
C PRO A 80 -23.38 4.00 -19.30
N GLY A 81 -23.63 2.98 -20.13
CA GLY A 81 -22.90 2.79 -21.41
C GLY A 81 -21.56 2.06 -21.30
N ARG A 82 -21.08 1.77 -20.11
CA ARG A 82 -19.90 0.89 -19.92
C ARG A 82 -20.36 -0.55 -19.84
N THR A 83 -19.93 -1.38 -20.81
CA THR A 83 -20.27 -2.81 -20.88
C THR A 83 -19.06 -3.67 -20.51
N PRO A 84 -19.24 -4.98 -20.21
CA PRO A 84 -18.11 -5.90 -20.03
C PRO A 84 -17.15 -5.93 -21.22
N GLU A 85 -17.66 -5.81 -22.44
CA GLU A 85 -16.85 -5.76 -23.67
C GLU A 85 -15.99 -4.50 -23.74
N TRP A 86 -16.58 -3.36 -23.33
CA TRP A 86 -15.84 -2.11 -23.19
C TRP A 86 -14.70 -2.26 -22.19
N TYR A 87 -14.97 -2.83 -21.00
CA TYR A 87 -13.95 -3.03 -19.98
C TYR A 87 -12.84 -4.00 -20.44
N ALA A 88 -13.22 -5.10 -21.09
CA ALA A 88 -12.25 -6.03 -21.67
C ALA A 88 -11.37 -5.38 -22.74
N ALA A 89 -11.90 -4.42 -23.53
CA ALA A 89 -11.10 -3.65 -24.47
C ALA A 89 -10.08 -2.75 -23.74
N GLN A 90 -10.49 -2.04 -22.68
CA GLN A 90 -9.56 -1.22 -21.88
C GLN A 90 -8.43 -2.08 -21.30
N CYS A 91 -8.74 -3.27 -20.79
CA CYS A 91 -7.73 -4.19 -20.27
C CYS A 91 -6.76 -4.67 -21.35
N ARG A 92 -7.24 -5.05 -22.55
CA ARG A 92 -6.37 -5.46 -23.65
C ARG A 92 -5.45 -4.34 -24.11
N ASP A 93 -6.00 -3.13 -24.24
CA ASP A 93 -5.23 -1.96 -24.68
C ASP A 93 -4.13 -1.60 -23.65
N ALA A 94 -4.45 -1.63 -22.35
CA ALA A 94 -3.48 -1.39 -21.30
C ALA A 94 -2.36 -2.43 -21.32
N LEU A 95 -2.70 -3.71 -21.41
CA LEU A 95 -1.70 -4.79 -21.46
C LEU A 95 -0.82 -4.68 -22.71
N ALA A 96 -1.39 -4.31 -23.86
CA ALA A 96 -0.63 -4.13 -25.11
C ALA A 96 0.33 -2.94 -25.04
N ASN A 97 -0.07 -1.84 -24.37
CA ASN A 97 0.70 -0.60 -24.31
C ASN A 97 1.72 -0.56 -23.18
N THR A 98 1.37 -1.08 -22.00
CA THR A 98 2.19 -0.94 -20.78
C THR A 98 2.58 -2.27 -20.14
N GLY A 99 2.00 -3.37 -20.57
CA GLY A 99 2.17 -4.68 -19.94
C GLY A 99 1.50 -4.80 -18.55
N SER A 100 0.73 -3.79 -18.12
CA SER A 100 0.11 -3.73 -16.79
C SER A 100 -1.36 -3.33 -16.87
N LEU A 101 -2.15 -3.75 -15.90
CA LEU A 101 -3.53 -3.30 -15.68
C LEU A 101 -3.64 -2.14 -14.67
N ASP A 102 -2.54 -1.62 -14.17
CA ASP A 102 -2.54 -0.60 -13.11
C ASP A 102 -3.34 0.64 -13.46
N ASP A 103 -3.19 1.14 -14.71
CA ASP A 103 -3.93 2.31 -15.18
C ASP A 103 -5.42 2.02 -15.30
N VAL A 104 -5.81 0.80 -15.70
CA VAL A 104 -7.21 0.38 -15.72
C VAL A 104 -7.79 0.28 -14.32
N HIS A 105 -7.07 -0.35 -13.40
CA HIS A 105 -7.48 -0.47 -12.00
C HIS A 105 -7.48 0.88 -11.26
N GLU A 106 -6.71 1.86 -11.70
CA GLU A 106 -6.73 3.23 -11.18
C GLU A 106 -7.94 4.00 -11.69
N GLN A 107 -8.23 3.92 -13.00
CA GLN A 107 -9.28 4.71 -13.63
C GLN A 107 -10.65 4.02 -13.62
N TYR A 108 -10.66 2.71 -13.69
CA TYR A 108 -11.85 1.88 -13.89
C TYR A 108 -11.84 0.60 -13.04
N PRO A 109 -11.61 0.69 -11.71
CA PRO A 109 -11.57 -0.50 -10.88
C PRO A 109 -12.92 -1.24 -10.87
N ALA A 110 -12.87 -2.56 -10.87
CA ALA A 110 -14.05 -3.41 -10.69
C ALA A 110 -14.33 -3.67 -9.20
N THR A 111 -13.29 -3.63 -8.36
CA THR A 111 -13.38 -3.82 -6.92
C THR A 111 -12.60 -2.75 -6.17
N ASP A 112 -12.95 -2.53 -4.90
CA ASP A 112 -12.19 -1.63 -4.03
C ASP A 112 -10.77 -2.18 -3.75
N ALA A 113 -10.60 -3.49 -3.74
CA ALA A 113 -9.28 -4.12 -3.62
C ALA A 113 -8.36 -3.74 -4.81
N GLU A 114 -8.88 -3.77 -6.05
CA GLU A 114 -8.14 -3.30 -7.22
C GLU A 114 -7.79 -1.81 -7.12
N ALA A 115 -8.73 -0.98 -6.68
CA ALA A 115 -8.52 0.45 -6.51
C ALA A 115 -7.44 0.75 -5.47
N LEU A 116 -7.45 0.04 -4.34
CA LEU A 116 -6.57 0.28 -3.19
C LEU A 116 -5.20 -0.39 -3.32
N ALA A 117 -5.05 -1.34 -4.24
CA ALA A 117 -3.76 -1.99 -4.48
C ALA A 117 -2.71 -0.98 -4.95
N PRO A 118 -1.48 -1.04 -4.43
CA PRO A 118 -0.39 -0.20 -4.91
C PRO A 118 -0.12 -0.44 -6.40
N ARG A 119 0.45 0.54 -7.07
CA ARG A 119 0.89 0.40 -8.45
C ARG A 119 1.95 -0.71 -8.53
N SER A 120 1.84 -1.57 -9.53
CA SER A 120 2.82 -2.63 -9.79
C SER A 120 4.09 -2.09 -10.47
N LEU A 121 4.23 -0.77 -10.55
CA LEU A 121 5.37 -0.09 -11.13
C LEU A 121 6.67 -0.51 -10.47
N ASP A 122 7.65 -0.75 -11.31
CA ASP A 122 9.05 -1.07 -10.96
C ASP A 122 9.29 -2.43 -10.31
N LYS A 123 8.34 -3.33 -10.35
CA LYS A 123 8.66 -4.72 -10.05
C LYS A 123 9.48 -5.28 -11.20
N ARG A 124 10.80 -5.26 -11.05
CA ARG A 124 11.73 -5.99 -11.94
C ARG A 124 11.39 -7.48 -12.02
N LEU A 125 10.63 -7.97 -11.03
CA LEU A 125 10.13 -9.33 -10.96
C LEU A 125 8.59 -9.33 -10.91
N PRO A 126 7.92 -10.14 -11.74
CA PRO A 126 6.47 -10.32 -11.68
C PRO A 126 6.01 -10.77 -10.29
N ALA A 127 4.88 -10.25 -9.81
CA ALA A 127 4.34 -10.61 -8.49
C ALA A 127 4.08 -12.13 -8.37
N SER A 128 3.69 -12.77 -9.47
CA SER A 128 3.50 -14.24 -9.52
C SER A 128 4.79 -15.01 -9.27
N TRP A 129 5.93 -14.49 -9.72
CA TRP A 129 7.23 -15.11 -9.45
C TRP A 129 7.62 -14.96 -7.98
N LEU A 130 7.39 -13.76 -7.41
CA LEU A 130 7.65 -13.53 -5.99
C LEU A 130 6.78 -14.44 -5.12
N GLN A 131 5.49 -14.58 -5.43
CA GLN A 131 4.59 -15.49 -4.71
C GLN A 131 5.00 -16.97 -4.86
N ALA A 132 5.48 -17.38 -6.03
CA ALA A 132 5.94 -18.76 -6.24
C ALA A 132 7.22 -19.08 -5.46
N CYS A 133 8.06 -18.08 -5.18
CA CYS A 133 9.29 -18.21 -4.41
C CYS A 133 9.09 -17.99 -2.90
N TYR A 134 7.97 -17.37 -2.51
CA TYR A 134 7.71 -17.06 -1.11
C TYR A 134 7.20 -18.29 -0.37
N ARG A 135 7.87 -18.63 0.74
CA ARG A 135 7.37 -19.54 1.75
C ARG A 135 7.44 -18.85 3.11
N GLU A 136 6.41 -19.01 3.90
CA GLU A 136 6.41 -18.52 5.27
C GLU A 136 7.36 -19.39 6.10
N GLY A 137 8.44 -18.77 6.62
CA GLY A 137 9.40 -19.43 7.49
C GLY A 137 8.95 -19.36 8.96
N VAL A 138 9.19 -20.43 9.70
CA VAL A 138 9.00 -20.44 11.16
C VAL A 138 10.34 -20.10 11.81
N PRO A 139 10.44 -18.96 12.56
CA PRO A 139 11.67 -18.61 13.25
C PRO A 139 12.09 -19.69 14.27
N LEU A 140 13.38 -20.00 14.30
CA LEU A 140 13.95 -20.88 15.32
C LEU A 140 14.21 -20.09 16.62
N THR A 141 13.94 -20.71 17.75
CA THR A 141 14.40 -20.20 19.03
C THR A 141 15.85 -20.67 19.24
N LEU A 142 16.78 -19.74 19.27
CA LEU A 142 18.20 -20.04 19.53
C LEU A 142 18.54 -19.65 20.96
N ASP A 143 18.91 -20.63 21.79
CA ASP A 143 19.22 -20.43 23.22
C ASP A 143 20.47 -19.55 23.45
N ASP A 144 21.38 -19.51 22.48
CA ASP A 144 22.65 -18.76 22.51
C ASP A 144 22.75 -17.68 21.42
N ALA A 145 21.64 -17.21 20.88
CA ALA A 145 21.69 -16.11 19.91
C ALA A 145 22.29 -14.85 20.60
N PRO A 146 23.30 -14.20 19.99
CA PRO A 146 23.74 -12.91 20.49
C PRO A 146 22.53 -11.98 20.53
N ALA A 147 22.44 -11.16 21.58
CA ALA A 147 21.40 -10.16 21.74
C ALA A 147 21.55 -9.02 20.72
N ILE A 148 21.65 -9.39 19.44
CA ILE A 148 21.56 -8.47 18.32
C ILE A 148 20.07 -8.29 18.07
N ALA A 149 19.61 -7.08 18.25
CA ALA A 149 18.22 -6.72 18.00
C ALA A 149 17.79 -7.26 16.62
N GLU A 150 16.69 -8.04 16.61
CA GLU A 150 15.96 -8.43 15.41
C GLU A 150 16.66 -9.44 14.46
N LEU A 151 17.61 -10.24 14.96
CA LEU A 151 18.09 -11.42 14.22
C LEU A 151 17.02 -12.51 14.23
N VAL A 152 16.53 -12.85 13.05
CA VAL A 152 15.60 -13.97 12.83
C VAL A 152 16.34 -15.08 12.09
N VAL A 153 16.34 -16.30 12.61
CA VAL A 153 16.96 -17.46 12.01
C VAL A 153 15.86 -18.48 11.68
N TYR A 154 15.80 -18.93 10.44
CA TYR A 154 14.84 -19.92 9.96
C TYR A 154 15.47 -21.33 9.87
N GLU A 155 16.76 -21.39 9.60
CA GLU A 155 17.52 -22.65 9.54
C GLU A 155 18.87 -22.47 10.24
N ALA A 156 19.22 -23.38 11.13
CA ALA A 156 20.51 -23.34 11.83
C ALA A 156 21.68 -23.56 10.86
N PRO A 157 22.82 -22.86 11.05
CA PRO A 157 23.97 -23.03 10.17
C PRO A 157 24.52 -24.45 10.22
N GLN A 158 24.83 -25.01 9.05
CA GLN A 158 25.31 -26.38 8.91
C GLN A 158 26.82 -26.39 8.60
N PRO A 159 27.61 -27.21 9.29
CA PRO A 159 29.04 -27.33 9.02
C PRO A 159 29.30 -27.73 7.56
N GLY A 160 30.18 -26.99 6.89
CA GLY A 160 30.55 -27.24 5.50
C GLY A 160 29.60 -26.67 4.44
N ARG A 161 28.42 -26.17 4.82
CA ARG A 161 27.49 -25.50 3.89
C ARG A 161 27.95 -24.05 3.68
N GLN A 162 27.84 -23.56 2.45
CA GLN A 162 28.18 -22.19 2.09
C GLN A 162 26.94 -21.29 2.11
N TYR A 163 27.14 -20.06 2.59
CA TYR A 163 26.08 -19.06 2.66
C TYR A 163 26.54 -17.78 1.96
N VAL A 164 25.58 -17.01 1.49
CA VAL A 164 25.78 -15.68 0.90
C VAL A 164 25.03 -14.67 1.76
N ILE A 165 25.66 -13.56 2.09
CA ILE A 165 25.03 -12.48 2.87
C ILE A 165 24.89 -11.28 1.94
N GLY A 166 23.64 -10.81 1.79
CA GLY A 166 23.32 -9.50 1.24
C GLY A 166 23.16 -8.50 2.38
N CYS A 167 23.72 -7.31 2.22
CA CYS A 167 23.60 -6.24 3.21
C CYS A 167 23.22 -4.94 2.49
N ASP A 168 22.20 -4.29 3.02
CA ASP A 168 21.81 -2.91 2.68
C ASP A 168 22.02 -2.04 3.94
N PRO A 169 23.17 -1.37 4.06
CA PRO A 169 23.49 -0.60 5.25
C PRO A 169 22.76 0.76 5.24
N ALA A 170 22.19 1.13 6.37
CA ALA A 170 21.63 2.45 6.62
C ALA A 170 22.57 3.28 7.53
N GLU A 171 22.33 4.60 7.58
CA GLU A 171 23.15 5.53 8.38
C GLU A 171 22.87 5.45 9.89
N GLY A 172 21.90 4.65 10.33
CA GLY A 172 21.56 4.49 11.74
C GLY A 172 20.93 5.74 12.38
N LEU A 173 20.37 6.65 11.60
CA LEU A 173 19.75 7.88 12.11
C LEU A 173 18.37 7.61 12.70
N PRO A 174 17.98 8.24 13.81
CA PRO A 174 16.62 8.19 14.32
C PRO A 174 15.63 8.69 13.27
N GLY A 175 14.70 7.84 12.80
CA GLY A 175 13.74 8.17 11.75
C GLY A 175 14.24 8.00 10.31
N GLY A 176 15.48 7.54 10.11
CA GLY A 176 16.02 7.10 8.82
C GLY A 176 15.63 5.66 8.50
N ASP A 177 16.22 5.12 7.42
CA ASP A 177 16.05 3.72 7.03
C ASP A 177 16.72 2.75 8.00
N ASP A 178 16.30 1.50 7.99
CA ASP A 178 16.92 0.42 8.75
C ASP A 178 18.02 -0.27 7.91
N THR A 179 19.08 -0.73 8.58
CA THR A 179 20.04 -1.66 7.99
C THR A 179 19.37 -3.02 7.83
N ALA A 180 19.45 -3.61 6.66
CA ALA A 180 18.90 -4.93 6.37
C ALA A 180 20.01 -5.90 5.94
N LEU A 181 19.98 -7.09 6.55
CA LEU A 181 20.87 -8.21 6.22
C LEU A 181 20.02 -9.43 5.89
N VAL A 182 20.35 -10.13 4.82
CA VAL A 182 19.70 -11.40 4.43
C VAL A 182 20.77 -12.45 4.19
N VAL A 183 20.56 -13.62 4.75
CA VAL A 183 21.46 -14.79 4.57
C VAL A 183 20.75 -15.81 3.72
N LEU A 184 21.36 -16.20 2.61
CA LEU A 184 20.87 -17.26 1.71
C LEU A 184 21.81 -18.47 1.76
N ALA A 185 21.22 -19.66 1.75
CA ALA A 185 21.98 -20.88 1.50
C ALA A 185 22.37 -20.91 0.01
N LYS A 186 23.66 -21.05 -0.28
CA LYS A 186 24.20 -20.91 -1.65
C LYS A 186 23.75 -22.05 -2.58
N ASP A 187 23.52 -23.21 -2.04
CA ASP A 187 23.11 -24.42 -2.77
C ASP A 187 21.65 -24.41 -3.22
N THR A 188 20.75 -23.84 -2.38
CA THR A 188 19.29 -23.82 -2.64
C THR A 188 18.77 -22.45 -3.01
N GLY A 189 19.48 -21.36 -2.65
CA GLY A 189 18.99 -19.99 -2.74
C GLY A 189 17.93 -19.63 -1.69
N GLU A 190 17.62 -20.53 -0.76
CA GLU A 190 16.65 -20.30 0.30
C GLU A 190 17.18 -19.30 1.34
N GLN A 191 16.33 -18.41 1.81
CA GLN A 191 16.63 -17.51 2.92
C GLN A 191 16.63 -18.30 4.22
N VAL A 192 17.74 -18.28 4.93
CA VAL A 192 17.94 -19.02 6.18
C VAL A 192 18.00 -18.12 7.41
N ALA A 193 18.30 -16.85 7.23
CA ALA A 193 18.26 -15.86 8.31
C ALA A 193 18.11 -14.45 7.76
N GLU A 194 17.66 -13.54 8.62
CA GLU A 194 17.61 -12.10 8.36
C GLU A 194 17.87 -11.30 9.64
N CYS A 195 18.33 -10.08 9.48
CA CYS A 195 18.49 -9.12 10.56
C CYS A 195 18.11 -7.74 10.04
N VAL A 196 17.18 -7.06 10.71
CA VAL A 196 16.77 -5.70 10.36
C VAL A 196 16.88 -4.84 11.61
N GLY A 197 17.48 -3.65 11.52
CA GLY A 197 17.62 -2.76 12.67
C GLY A 197 18.40 -1.48 12.36
N LYS A 198 18.45 -0.60 13.36
CA LYS A 198 19.18 0.68 13.28
C LYS A 198 20.67 0.50 13.51
#